data_341bb8ec0231cc3db28d005f32121128
#
_entry.id   341bb8ec0231cc3db28d005f32121128
#
_cell.length_a   1.000
_cell.length_b   1.000
_cell.length_c   1.000
_cell.angle_alpha   90.00
_cell.angle_beta   90.00
_cell.angle_gamma   90.00
#
_symmetry.space_group_name_H-M   'P 1'
#
loop_
_entity.id
_entity.type
_entity.pdbx_description
1 polymer ?
#
loop_
_entity_poly.entity_id
_entity_poly.type
_entity_poly.pdbx_seq_one_letter_code
_entity_poly.pdbx_strand_id
1 'polypeptide(L)'
;VVDRLKTEQNLGVDWFQKWIRDNKALRASGDKYANEVFEKFNKVEMTAYPNLTDQDIADLLEYTTNPPKAEPAAAETDVNSPEAIKAAQDEKNNSSALLISLAAVGGLLLWLLFRLTQLVNLHRKSGEISALDATRINSIGEFYEKYNTLGKALMGLLSLLALYGIWNWLMWVGVYKGYQPEQPIYFSHKIHAGENKIDCQLCHSSAKYGKVSEIPSVNVCMNCHKGISEYKGKYIEEGKSREFYTAEIKKIYEAAGWDEGSQSYTGKTKPIEWVRIHNMPDFVYFNHAQHVVAGEQTIIKAKKVDVVCKACHGQVQEMDKVQMANSFTMGWCIDCHRTTEVDMTNGYNKEYYQKLHDKLKKQYGGETKMTVDAIGGLECGKCHY
;
A
#
# COMPACT_ATOMS: atom_id res chain seq x y z
N VAL A 1 -23.55 14.88 21.81
CA VAL A 1 -22.75 15.90 22.53
C VAL A 1 -23.52 17.22 22.57
N VAL A 2 -23.96 17.74 21.42
CA VAL A 2 -24.66 19.03 21.29
C VAL A 2 -25.94 19.06 22.12
N ASP A 3 -26.77 18.05 22.04
CA ASP A 3 -28.03 17.99 22.79
C ASP A 3 -27.81 17.93 24.30
N ARG A 4 -26.77 17.22 24.75
CA ARG A 4 -26.38 17.19 26.16
C ARG A 4 -25.96 18.58 26.65
N LEU A 5 -25.14 19.31 25.87
CA LEU A 5 -24.67 20.64 26.23
C LEU A 5 -25.80 21.69 26.18
N LYS A 6 -26.75 21.54 25.24
CA LYS A 6 -27.97 22.36 25.23
C LYS A 6 -28.81 22.15 26.51
N THR A 7 -28.93 20.90 26.94
CA THR A 7 -29.77 20.55 28.10
C THR A 7 -29.07 20.82 29.43
N GLU A 8 -27.79 20.47 29.58
CA GLU A 8 -27.05 20.60 30.83
C GLU A 8 -26.46 21.99 31.07
N GLN A 9 -26.05 22.69 30.00
CA GLN A 9 -25.36 23.97 30.08
C GLN A 9 -26.11 25.13 29.43
N ASN A 10 -27.32 24.88 28.88
CA ASN A 10 -28.14 25.87 28.16
C ASN A 10 -27.39 26.59 27.02
N LEU A 11 -26.50 25.91 26.31
CA LEU A 11 -25.70 26.47 25.24
C LEU A 11 -26.41 26.34 23.91
N GLY A 12 -26.72 27.49 23.29
CA GLY A 12 -27.33 27.56 21.95
C GLY A 12 -26.32 27.31 20.82
N VAL A 13 -26.84 27.19 19.59
CA VAL A 13 -26.02 27.09 18.36
C VAL A 13 -25.07 28.27 18.23
N ASP A 14 -25.49 29.46 18.62
CA ASP A 14 -24.69 30.68 18.59
C ASP A 14 -23.43 30.61 19.45
N TRP A 15 -23.46 29.85 20.54
CA TRP A 15 -22.28 29.62 21.36
C TRP A 15 -21.23 28.77 20.61
N PHE A 16 -21.69 27.71 19.92
CA PHE A 16 -20.79 26.86 19.13
C PHE A 16 -20.20 27.60 17.94
N GLN A 17 -20.98 28.47 17.30
CA GLN A 17 -20.50 29.34 16.21
C GLN A 17 -19.35 30.23 16.67
N LYS A 18 -19.53 30.92 17.82
CA LYS A 18 -18.48 31.75 18.43
C LYS A 18 -17.26 30.94 18.85
N TRP A 19 -17.49 29.78 19.48
CA TRP A 19 -16.42 28.91 19.94
C TRP A 19 -15.56 28.37 18.80
N ILE A 20 -16.18 27.91 17.72
CA ILE A 20 -15.47 27.33 16.57
C ILE A 20 -14.74 28.43 15.78
N ARG A 21 -15.35 29.60 15.59
CA ARG A 21 -14.73 30.67 14.83
C ARG A 21 -13.59 31.35 15.57
N ASP A 22 -13.79 31.65 16.84
CA ASP A 22 -12.76 32.31 17.66
C ASP A 22 -12.98 32.02 19.16
N ASN A 23 -12.49 30.88 19.62
CA ASN A 23 -12.58 30.50 21.02
C ASN A 23 -11.80 31.45 21.95
N LYS A 24 -10.75 32.10 21.45
CA LYS A 24 -9.96 33.07 22.23
C LYS A 24 -10.77 34.33 22.53
N ALA A 25 -11.46 34.87 21.54
CA ALA A 25 -12.33 36.02 21.73
C ALA A 25 -13.50 35.67 22.67
N LEU A 26 -14.09 34.49 22.53
CA LEU A 26 -15.18 34.03 23.40
C LEU A 26 -14.71 33.89 24.86
N ARG A 27 -13.50 33.35 25.11
CA ARG A 27 -12.91 33.29 26.47
C ARG A 27 -12.63 34.69 27.03
N ALA A 28 -12.09 35.56 26.20
CA ALA A 28 -11.80 36.96 26.57
C ALA A 28 -13.05 37.73 26.94
N SER A 29 -14.24 37.38 26.40
CA SER A 29 -15.53 38.00 26.77
C SER A 29 -16.02 37.61 28.17
N GLY A 30 -15.29 36.70 28.87
CA GLY A 30 -15.67 36.25 30.21
C GLY A 30 -16.62 35.05 30.23
N ASP A 31 -16.85 34.37 29.09
CA ASP A 31 -17.72 33.21 29.01
C ASP A 31 -17.20 32.11 29.97
N LYS A 32 -18.04 31.75 30.94
CA LYS A 32 -17.66 30.84 32.02
C LYS A 32 -17.34 29.44 31.50
N TYR A 33 -18.20 28.91 30.62
CA TYR A 33 -18.02 27.55 30.10
C TYR A 33 -16.85 27.45 29.15
N ALA A 34 -16.62 28.46 28.31
CA ALA A 34 -15.44 28.51 27.44
C ALA A 34 -14.13 28.49 28.23
N ASN A 35 -14.07 29.21 29.34
CA ASN A 35 -12.89 29.20 30.21
C ASN A 35 -12.75 27.87 30.98
N GLU A 36 -13.86 27.27 31.44
CA GLU A 36 -13.85 25.95 32.07
C GLU A 36 -13.33 24.87 31.12
N VAL A 37 -13.79 24.86 29.88
CA VAL A 37 -13.31 23.94 28.83
C VAL A 37 -11.82 24.13 28.60
N PHE A 38 -11.34 25.34 28.49
CA PHE A 38 -9.93 25.63 28.29
C PHE A 38 -9.07 25.12 29.44
N GLU A 39 -9.46 25.35 30.71
CA GLU A 39 -8.74 24.81 31.87
C GLU A 39 -8.78 23.28 31.90
N LYS A 40 -9.93 22.67 31.62
CA LYS A 40 -10.12 21.21 31.60
C LYS A 40 -9.23 20.51 30.56
N PHE A 41 -8.95 21.14 29.44
CA PHE A 41 -8.05 20.62 28.41
C PHE A 41 -6.63 21.19 28.50
N ASN A 42 -6.12 21.42 29.72
CA ASN A 42 -4.75 21.81 30.02
C ASN A 42 -4.32 23.09 29.29
N LYS A 43 -5.23 24.04 29.12
CA LYS A 43 -4.98 25.34 28.47
C LYS A 43 -4.53 25.23 27.01
N VAL A 44 -4.88 24.14 26.34
CA VAL A 44 -4.65 23.98 24.91
C VAL A 44 -5.68 24.79 24.13
N GLU A 45 -5.21 25.71 23.30
CA GLU A 45 -6.09 26.50 22.44
C GLU A 45 -6.55 25.67 21.25
N MET A 46 -7.87 25.65 21.01
CA MET A 46 -8.43 25.10 19.78
C MET A 46 -8.11 26.06 18.61
N THR A 47 -7.76 25.51 17.46
CA THR A 47 -7.57 26.29 16.23
C THR A 47 -8.84 27.05 15.88
N ALA A 48 -8.74 28.35 15.62
CA ALA A 48 -9.85 29.19 15.19
C ALA A 48 -10.13 28.97 13.70
N TYR A 49 -11.43 28.95 13.34
CA TYR A 49 -11.90 28.78 11.96
C TYR A 49 -12.82 29.93 11.53
N PRO A 50 -12.29 31.15 11.34
CA PRO A 50 -13.07 32.35 11.14
C PRO A 50 -13.88 32.34 9.82
N ASN A 51 -13.47 31.53 8.85
CA ASN A 51 -14.08 31.52 7.52
C ASN A 51 -15.26 30.54 7.37
N LEU A 52 -15.57 29.74 8.41
CA LEU A 52 -16.71 28.83 8.37
C LEU A 52 -18.03 29.61 8.40
N THR A 53 -18.92 29.27 7.49
CA THR A 53 -20.28 29.82 7.45
C THR A 53 -21.15 29.24 8.58
N ASP A 54 -22.30 29.85 8.84
CA ASP A 54 -23.26 29.30 9.82
C ASP A 54 -23.76 27.92 9.39
N GLN A 55 -23.88 27.68 8.09
CA GLN A 55 -24.27 26.38 7.54
C GLN A 55 -23.19 25.31 7.77
N ASP A 56 -21.94 25.64 7.49
CA ASP A 56 -20.83 24.71 7.72
C ASP A 56 -20.77 24.25 9.18
N ILE A 57 -21.00 25.18 10.11
CA ILE A 57 -21.00 24.86 11.54
C ILE A 57 -22.24 24.03 11.90
N ALA A 58 -23.42 24.35 11.33
CA ALA A 58 -24.62 23.55 11.53
C ALA A 58 -24.42 22.09 11.05
N ASP A 59 -23.82 21.92 9.88
CA ASP A 59 -23.52 20.60 9.29
C ASP A 59 -22.51 19.81 10.16
N LEU A 60 -21.48 20.48 10.70
CA LEU A 60 -20.55 19.88 11.65
C LEU A 60 -21.26 19.42 12.93
N LEU A 61 -22.15 20.22 13.47
CA LEU A 61 -22.93 19.88 14.67
C LEU A 61 -23.89 18.74 14.39
N GLU A 62 -24.55 18.73 13.23
CA GLU A 62 -25.43 17.64 12.79
C GLU A 62 -24.63 16.34 12.65
N TYR A 63 -23.48 16.36 11.99
CA TYR A 63 -22.60 15.19 11.85
C TYR A 63 -22.15 14.62 13.20
N THR A 64 -21.86 15.47 14.18
CA THR A 64 -21.46 15.00 15.52
C THR A 64 -22.63 14.45 16.32
N THR A 65 -23.86 14.85 16.03
CA THR A 65 -25.08 14.42 16.71
C THR A 65 -25.65 13.15 16.10
N ASN A 66 -25.69 13.11 14.76
CA ASN A 66 -26.20 12.03 13.95
C ASN A 66 -25.12 11.55 12.95
N PRO A 67 -24.05 10.91 13.42
CA PRO A 67 -23.06 10.40 12.49
C PRO A 67 -23.74 9.39 11.56
N PRO A 68 -23.44 9.41 10.24
CA PRO A 68 -23.98 8.44 9.31
C PRO A 68 -23.72 7.04 9.89
N LYS A 69 -24.76 6.20 9.97
CA LYS A 69 -24.61 4.80 10.36
C LYS A 69 -23.55 4.21 9.45
N ALA A 70 -22.45 3.78 10.05
CA ALA A 70 -21.51 2.95 9.33
C ALA A 70 -22.31 1.77 8.76
N GLU A 71 -22.37 1.64 7.44
CA GLU A 71 -22.83 0.39 6.84
C GLU A 71 -22.01 -0.74 7.48
N PRO A 72 -22.66 -1.87 7.84
CA PRO A 72 -21.91 -2.96 8.43
C PRO A 72 -20.73 -3.27 7.52
N ALA A 73 -19.53 -3.11 8.06
CA ALA A 73 -18.30 -3.45 7.36
C ALA A 73 -18.51 -4.83 6.75
N ALA A 74 -18.35 -4.93 5.42
CA ALA A 74 -18.38 -6.22 4.74
C ALA A 74 -17.47 -7.13 5.56
N ALA A 75 -18.00 -8.28 5.97
CA ALA A 75 -17.38 -9.19 6.93
C ALA A 75 -15.87 -9.26 6.62
N GLU A 76 -15.06 -8.84 7.58
CA GLU A 76 -13.60 -8.89 7.49
C GLU A 76 -13.25 -10.32 7.10
N THR A 77 -12.83 -10.51 5.85
CA THR A 77 -12.13 -11.73 5.49
C THR A 77 -10.79 -11.59 6.20
N ASP A 78 -10.72 -12.22 7.36
CA ASP A 78 -9.50 -12.31 8.14
C ASP A 78 -8.42 -12.93 7.24
N VAL A 79 -7.54 -12.07 6.71
CA VAL A 79 -6.39 -12.49 5.87
C VAL A 79 -5.43 -13.38 6.67
N ASN A 80 -5.56 -13.43 7.99
CA ASN A 80 -4.91 -14.37 8.89
C ASN A 80 -5.81 -15.55 9.24
N SER A 81 -7.02 -15.67 8.62
CA SER A 81 -7.81 -16.88 8.83
C SER A 81 -7.01 -18.09 8.37
N PRO A 82 -7.13 -19.23 9.10
CA PRO A 82 -6.46 -20.47 8.69
C PRO A 82 -6.75 -20.86 7.24
N GLU A 83 -7.90 -20.43 6.71
CA GLU A 83 -8.31 -20.67 5.32
C GLU A 83 -7.56 -19.76 4.33
N ALA A 84 -7.37 -18.48 4.65
CA ALA A 84 -6.61 -17.54 3.80
C ALA A 84 -5.11 -17.88 3.78
N ILE A 85 -4.54 -18.27 4.94
CA ILE A 85 -3.16 -18.74 5.04
C ILE A 85 -2.98 -20.04 4.27
N LYS A 86 -3.95 -20.96 4.36
CA LYS A 86 -3.95 -22.22 3.64
C LYS A 86 -4.07 -21.99 2.13
N ALA A 87 -4.96 -21.11 1.69
CA ALA A 87 -5.12 -20.77 0.27
C ALA A 87 -3.83 -20.15 -0.33
N ALA A 88 -3.16 -19.23 0.40
CA ALA A 88 -1.89 -18.65 -0.01
C ALA A 88 -0.75 -19.69 0.00
N GLN A 89 -0.80 -20.65 0.91
CA GLN A 89 0.16 -21.73 1.02
C GLN A 89 -0.05 -22.81 -0.06
N ASP A 90 -1.30 -23.09 -0.40
CA ASP A 90 -1.69 -23.99 -1.48
C ASP A 90 -1.35 -23.39 -2.85
N GLU A 91 -1.49 -22.08 -3.05
CA GLU A 91 -1.04 -21.39 -4.27
C GLU A 91 0.49 -21.45 -4.42
N LYS A 92 1.24 -21.25 -3.33
CA LYS A 92 2.70 -21.39 -3.32
C LYS A 92 3.14 -22.82 -3.56
N ASN A 93 2.45 -23.79 -2.97
CA ASN A 93 2.74 -25.22 -3.17
C ASN A 93 2.40 -25.66 -4.60
N ASN A 94 1.32 -25.14 -5.18
CA ASN A 94 0.89 -25.45 -6.54
C ASN A 94 1.88 -24.90 -7.58
N SER A 95 2.39 -23.69 -7.39
CA SER A 95 3.43 -23.12 -8.25
C SER A 95 4.75 -23.89 -8.15
N SER A 96 5.14 -24.33 -6.95
CA SER A 96 6.33 -25.15 -6.72
C SER A 96 6.17 -26.54 -7.31
N ALA A 97 5.00 -27.17 -7.20
CA ALA A 97 4.69 -28.46 -7.80
C ALA A 97 4.72 -28.40 -9.34
N LEU A 98 4.25 -27.30 -9.92
CA LEU A 98 4.27 -27.04 -11.35
C LEU A 98 5.71 -26.89 -11.87
N LEU A 99 6.58 -26.18 -11.14
CA LEU A 99 7.99 -26.04 -11.48
C LEU A 99 8.75 -27.37 -11.36
N ILE A 100 8.46 -28.16 -10.32
CA ILE A 100 9.05 -29.50 -10.15
C ILE A 100 8.59 -30.44 -11.26
N SER A 101 7.32 -30.41 -11.64
CA SER A 101 6.79 -31.25 -12.71
C SER A 101 7.39 -30.87 -14.07
N LEU A 102 7.52 -29.57 -14.36
CA LEU A 102 8.20 -29.09 -15.58
C LEU A 102 9.67 -29.48 -15.61
N ALA A 103 10.38 -29.39 -14.48
CA ALA A 103 11.76 -29.84 -14.39
C ALA A 103 11.90 -31.35 -14.58
N ALA A 104 10.97 -32.16 -14.03
CA ALA A 104 10.93 -33.61 -14.23
C ALA A 104 10.66 -34.00 -15.68
N VAL A 105 9.69 -33.33 -16.33
CA VAL A 105 9.40 -33.54 -17.76
C VAL A 105 10.59 -33.14 -18.63
N GLY A 106 11.20 -31.97 -18.34
CA GLY A 106 12.41 -31.52 -19.03
C GLY A 106 13.58 -32.49 -18.86
N GLY A 107 13.79 -33.02 -17.65
CA GLY A 107 14.80 -34.05 -17.35
C GLY A 107 14.53 -35.36 -18.12
N LEU A 108 13.28 -35.81 -18.18
CA LEU A 108 12.88 -37.00 -18.92
C LEU A 108 13.09 -36.84 -20.45
N LEU A 109 12.75 -35.69 -21.00
CA LEU A 109 12.99 -35.36 -22.40
C LEU A 109 14.50 -35.35 -22.73
N LEU A 110 15.31 -34.74 -21.88
CA LEU A 110 16.76 -34.74 -22.01
C LEU A 110 17.33 -36.14 -21.94
N TRP A 111 16.85 -36.99 -21.02
CA TRP A 111 17.25 -38.37 -20.91
C TRP A 111 16.84 -39.17 -22.15
N LEU A 112 15.63 -38.99 -22.69
CA LEU A 112 15.22 -39.64 -23.93
C LEU A 112 16.08 -39.20 -25.12
N LEU A 113 16.35 -37.91 -25.26
CA LEU A 113 17.26 -37.37 -26.28
C LEU A 113 18.66 -37.99 -26.16
N PHE A 114 19.15 -38.09 -24.92
CA PHE A 114 20.42 -38.75 -24.63
C PHE A 114 20.41 -40.22 -25.08
N ARG A 115 19.35 -40.99 -24.75
CA ARG A 115 19.21 -42.39 -25.17
C ARG A 115 19.09 -42.54 -26.68
N LEU A 116 18.31 -41.66 -27.34
CA LEU A 116 18.16 -41.66 -28.81
C LEU A 116 19.49 -41.38 -29.50
N THR A 117 20.27 -40.41 -28.99
CA THR A 117 21.60 -40.09 -29.51
C THR A 117 22.59 -41.24 -29.30
N GLN A 118 22.52 -41.95 -28.16
CA GLN A 118 23.27 -43.15 -27.93
C GLN A 118 22.95 -44.23 -28.98
N LEU A 119 21.65 -44.49 -29.22
CA LEU A 119 21.20 -45.48 -30.18
C LEU A 119 21.63 -45.15 -31.61
N VAL A 120 21.49 -43.87 -32.00
CA VAL A 120 21.92 -43.40 -33.35
C VAL A 120 23.46 -43.55 -33.50
N ASN A 121 24.25 -43.21 -32.44
CA ASN A 121 25.68 -43.32 -32.51
C ASN A 121 26.15 -44.81 -32.50
N LEU A 122 25.47 -45.68 -31.76
CA LEU A 122 25.72 -47.12 -31.80
C LEU A 122 25.42 -47.74 -33.18
N HIS A 123 24.30 -47.31 -33.80
CA HIS A 123 23.94 -47.76 -35.15
C HIS A 123 24.92 -47.22 -36.22
N ARG A 124 25.41 -45.99 -36.05
CA ARG A 124 26.37 -45.37 -36.99
C ARG A 124 27.77 -45.93 -36.94
N LYS A 125 28.15 -46.56 -35.81
CA LYS A 125 29.47 -47.23 -35.60
C LYS A 125 29.32 -48.74 -35.47
N SER A 126 28.46 -49.31 -36.31
CA SER A 126 28.20 -50.77 -36.27
C SER A 126 29.48 -51.58 -36.36
N GLY A 127 29.98 -52.02 -35.24
CA GLY A 127 31.01 -53.03 -35.15
C GLY A 127 32.18 -52.83 -34.14
N GLU A 128 32.44 -51.60 -33.63
CA GLU A 128 33.71 -51.40 -32.94
C GLU A 128 33.66 -50.87 -31.48
N ILE A 129 32.50 -50.60 -30.89
CA ILE A 129 32.43 -50.06 -29.53
C ILE A 129 31.62 -50.98 -28.61
N SER A 130 32.25 -51.49 -27.54
CA SER A 130 31.50 -52.22 -26.52
C SER A 130 30.52 -51.28 -25.78
N ALA A 131 29.34 -51.79 -25.40
CA ALA A 131 28.31 -50.99 -24.72
C ALA A 131 28.84 -50.36 -23.39
N LEU A 132 29.89 -50.91 -22.80
CA LEU A 132 30.54 -50.40 -21.59
C LEU A 132 31.33 -49.10 -21.87
N ASP A 133 32.05 -49.02 -23.01
CA ASP A 133 32.83 -47.81 -23.34
C ASP A 133 31.91 -46.62 -23.73
N ALA A 134 30.75 -46.93 -24.24
CA ALA A 134 29.77 -45.90 -24.60
C ALA A 134 29.19 -45.11 -23.40
N THR A 135 29.27 -45.70 -22.19
CA THR A 135 28.69 -45.07 -20.97
C THR A 135 29.72 -44.39 -20.08
N ARG A 136 31.02 -44.58 -20.34
CA ARG A 136 32.07 -44.01 -19.51
C ARG A 136 32.44 -42.60 -19.98
N ILE A 137 31.96 -41.62 -19.25
CA ILE A 137 32.29 -40.20 -19.47
C ILE A 137 33.23 -39.78 -18.35
N ASN A 138 34.49 -39.56 -18.68
CA ASN A 138 35.50 -39.21 -17.68
C ASN A 138 35.68 -37.72 -17.47
N SER A 139 35.25 -36.91 -18.42
CA SER A 139 35.31 -35.45 -18.34
C SER A 139 34.19 -34.76 -19.18
N ILE A 140 33.91 -33.49 -18.91
CA ILE A 140 32.99 -32.71 -19.69
C ILE A 140 33.45 -32.56 -21.16
N GLY A 141 34.77 -32.49 -21.38
CA GLY A 141 35.35 -32.43 -22.73
C GLY A 141 35.11 -33.71 -23.52
N GLU A 142 35.39 -34.89 -22.92
CA GLU A 142 35.10 -36.19 -23.55
C GLU A 142 33.61 -36.41 -23.80
N PHE A 143 32.74 -35.90 -22.89
CA PHE A 143 31.30 -35.87 -23.10
C PHE A 143 30.94 -35.03 -24.32
N TYR A 144 31.54 -33.84 -24.44
CA TYR A 144 31.29 -32.94 -25.55
C TYR A 144 31.74 -33.49 -26.89
N GLU A 145 32.92 -34.14 -26.95
CA GLU A 145 33.41 -34.80 -28.16
C GLU A 145 32.58 -36.03 -28.54
N LYS A 146 32.27 -36.89 -27.56
CA LYS A 146 31.54 -38.15 -27.78
C LYS A 146 30.07 -37.91 -28.14
N TYR A 147 29.46 -36.86 -27.57
CA TYR A 147 28.06 -36.54 -27.76
C TYR A 147 27.87 -35.12 -28.36
N ASN A 148 28.65 -34.82 -29.39
CA ASN A 148 28.74 -33.49 -29.99
C ASN A 148 27.36 -32.79 -30.20
N THR A 149 26.38 -33.52 -30.73
CA THR A 149 25.03 -32.97 -30.96
C THR A 149 24.25 -32.78 -29.65
N LEU A 150 24.30 -33.77 -28.77
CA LEU A 150 23.61 -33.71 -27.47
C LEU A 150 24.30 -32.73 -26.52
N GLY A 151 25.66 -32.69 -26.52
CA GLY A 151 26.42 -31.71 -25.75
C GLY A 151 26.12 -30.28 -26.15
N LYS A 152 26.04 -30.00 -27.45
CA LYS A 152 25.63 -28.67 -27.98
C LYS A 152 24.20 -28.32 -27.61
N ALA A 153 23.27 -29.29 -27.68
CA ALA A 153 21.88 -29.07 -27.28
C ALA A 153 21.78 -28.79 -25.78
N LEU A 154 22.49 -29.52 -24.94
CA LEU A 154 22.54 -29.29 -23.50
C LEU A 154 23.15 -27.95 -23.15
N MET A 155 24.27 -27.56 -23.77
CA MET A 155 24.90 -26.26 -23.59
C MET A 155 23.95 -25.14 -24.04
N GLY A 156 23.26 -25.33 -25.16
CA GLY A 156 22.23 -24.37 -25.63
C GLY A 156 21.10 -24.19 -24.62
N LEU A 157 20.59 -25.32 -24.08
CA LEU A 157 19.53 -25.26 -23.06
C LEU A 157 20.01 -24.58 -21.77
N LEU A 158 21.21 -24.94 -21.29
CA LEU A 158 21.78 -24.30 -20.11
C LEU A 158 22.02 -22.79 -20.32
N SER A 159 22.44 -22.39 -21.52
CA SER A 159 22.58 -20.99 -21.87
C SER A 159 21.22 -20.27 -21.89
N LEU A 160 20.16 -20.89 -22.42
CA LEU A 160 18.82 -20.32 -22.37
C LEU A 160 18.29 -20.21 -20.97
N LEU A 161 18.50 -21.20 -20.12
CA LEU A 161 18.12 -21.15 -18.71
C LEU A 161 18.90 -20.07 -17.94
N ALA A 162 20.19 -19.91 -18.22
CA ALA A 162 21.01 -18.86 -17.65
C ALA A 162 20.53 -17.47 -18.09
N LEU A 163 20.25 -17.29 -19.38
CA LEU A 163 19.67 -16.05 -19.91
C LEU A 163 18.30 -15.75 -19.29
N TYR A 164 17.45 -16.75 -19.15
CA TYR A 164 16.17 -16.62 -18.46
C TYR A 164 16.36 -16.24 -16.98
N GLY A 165 17.31 -16.87 -16.29
CA GLY A 165 17.66 -16.52 -14.90
C GLY A 165 18.15 -15.08 -14.76
N ILE A 166 19.05 -14.66 -15.65
CA ILE A 166 19.55 -13.27 -15.71
C ILE A 166 18.40 -12.30 -16.02
N TRP A 167 17.55 -12.64 -16.99
CA TRP A 167 16.39 -11.84 -17.33
C TRP A 167 15.45 -11.65 -16.11
N ASN A 168 15.09 -12.74 -15.44
CA ASN A 168 14.27 -12.66 -14.24
C ASN A 168 14.94 -11.81 -13.16
N TRP A 169 16.23 -12.02 -12.92
CA TRP A 169 16.96 -11.22 -11.94
C TRP A 169 16.94 -9.73 -12.30
N LEU A 170 17.18 -9.37 -13.55
CA LEU A 170 17.12 -7.98 -14.03
C LEU A 170 15.73 -7.37 -13.89
N MET A 171 14.68 -8.14 -14.18
CA MET A 171 13.27 -7.68 -14.05
C MET A 171 12.87 -7.41 -12.59
N TRP A 172 13.57 -8.00 -11.62
CA TRP A 172 13.35 -7.75 -10.20
C TRP A 172 14.29 -6.70 -9.60
N VAL A 173 15.20 -6.16 -10.38
CA VAL A 173 16.02 -5.02 -9.94
C VAL A 173 15.11 -3.80 -9.75
N GLY A 174 15.13 -3.24 -8.52
CA GLY A 174 14.25 -2.12 -8.15
C GLY A 174 12.84 -2.51 -7.71
N VAL A 175 12.51 -3.81 -7.69
CA VAL A 175 11.25 -4.33 -7.16
C VAL A 175 11.50 -4.96 -5.79
N TYR A 176 11.16 -4.23 -4.73
CA TYR A 176 11.55 -4.61 -3.38
C TYR A 176 10.33 -4.95 -2.51
N LYS A 177 9.51 -5.93 -2.94
CA LYS A 177 8.46 -6.47 -2.06
C LYS A 177 9.08 -6.93 -0.74
N GLY A 178 8.53 -6.47 0.39
CA GLY A 178 9.06 -6.73 1.72
C GLY A 178 10.20 -5.79 2.15
N TYR A 179 10.57 -4.81 1.32
CA TYR A 179 11.55 -3.80 1.71
C TYR A 179 11.05 -3.00 2.90
N GLN A 180 11.82 -3.01 3.99
CA GLN A 180 11.46 -2.47 5.29
C GLN A 180 12.69 -1.82 5.94
N PRO A 181 13.09 -0.63 5.47
CA PRO A 181 14.28 0.04 5.99
C PRO A 181 14.07 0.59 7.40
N GLU A 182 15.15 0.79 8.13
CA GLU A 182 15.15 1.59 9.35
C GLU A 182 14.86 3.05 9.01
N GLN A 183 14.06 3.70 9.86
CA GLN A 183 13.71 5.10 9.72
C GLN A 183 14.43 5.94 10.78
N PRO A 184 14.72 7.22 10.53
CA PRO A 184 15.40 8.10 11.50
C PRO A 184 14.60 8.28 12.80
N ILE A 185 13.27 8.21 12.71
CA ILE A 185 12.34 8.16 13.84
C ILE A 185 11.53 6.86 13.71
N TYR A 186 11.46 6.10 14.79
CA TYR A 186 10.60 4.92 14.83
C TYR A 186 9.13 5.32 14.90
N PHE A 187 8.48 5.31 13.75
CA PHE A 187 7.06 5.61 13.63
C PHE A 187 6.26 4.34 13.40
N SER A 188 5.40 3.99 14.37
CA SER A 188 4.52 2.82 14.27
C SER A 188 3.14 3.21 13.75
N HIS A 189 2.78 2.74 12.57
CA HIS A 189 1.41 2.86 12.05
C HIS A 189 0.43 2.05 12.89
N LYS A 190 0.89 0.94 13.48
CA LYS A 190 0.08 0.12 14.38
C LYS A 190 -0.39 0.91 15.60
N ILE A 191 0.45 1.72 16.20
CA ILE A 191 0.06 2.58 17.31
C ILE A 191 -0.92 3.66 16.84
N HIS A 192 -0.65 4.32 15.72
CA HIS A 192 -1.44 5.45 15.25
C HIS A 192 -2.75 5.02 14.58
N ALA A 193 -2.67 4.26 13.51
CA ALA A 193 -3.83 3.83 12.73
C ALA A 193 -4.49 2.57 13.28
N GLY A 194 -3.72 1.65 13.89
CA GLY A 194 -4.23 0.43 14.50
C GLY A 194 -4.92 0.68 15.83
N GLU A 195 -4.15 1.03 16.84
CA GLU A 195 -4.65 1.19 18.22
C GLU A 195 -5.51 2.46 18.39
N ASN A 196 -5.02 3.60 17.89
CA ASN A 196 -5.69 4.89 18.06
C ASN A 196 -6.72 5.18 16.96
N LYS A 197 -6.87 4.31 15.95
CA LYS A 197 -7.84 4.46 14.85
C LYS A 197 -7.76 5.80 14.11
N ILE A 198 -6.56 6.37 14.00
CA ILE A 198 -6.33 7.60 13.25
C ILE A 198 -6.43 7.28 11.75
N ASP A 199 -7.31 8.02 11.05
CA ASP A 199 -7.51 7.85 9.62
C ASP A 199 -6.24 8.17 8.83
N CYS A 200 -5.96 7.36 7.78
CA CYS A 200 -4.78 7.51 6.93
C CYS A 200 -4.66 8.92 6.34
N GLN A 201 -5.79 9.51 5.96
CA GLN A 201 -5.87 10.79 5.27
C GLN A 201 -5.69 11.98 6.22
N LEU A 202 -5.71 11.78 7.55
CA LEU A 202 -5.36 12.83 8.50
C LEU A 202 -3.89 13.24 8.34
N CYS A 203 -3.03 12.27 8.05
CA CYS A 203 -1.60 12.48 7.84
C CYS A 203 -1.24 12.55 6.35
N HIS A 204 -1.84 11.71 5.52
CA HIS A 204 -1.59 11.61 4.08
C HIS A 204 -2.67 12.29 3.24
N SER A 205 -3.06 13.51 3.61
CA SER A 205 -4.14 14.27 2.95
C SER A 205 -3.87 14.56 1.46
N SER A 206 -2.61 14.70 1.07
CA SER A 206 -2.18 14.93 -0.31
C SER A 206 -2.59 13.81 -1.27
N ALA A 207 -2.82 12.58 -0.76
CA ALA A 207 -3.36 11.48 -1.56
C ALA A 207 -4.70 11.79 -2.23
N LYS A 208 -5.52 12.68 -1.66
CA LYS A 208 -6.80 13.11 -2.25
C LYS A 208 -6.66 14.10 -3.38
N TYR A 209 -5.61 14.89 -3.38
CA TYR A 209 -5.52 16.07 -4.24
C TYR A 209 -4.40 15.97 -5.27
N GLY A 210 -3.44 15.08 -5.05
CA GLY A 210 -2.21 15.05 -5.80
C GLY A 210 -1.87 13.71 -6.44
N LYS A 211 -0.83 13.79 -7.24
CA LYS A 211 -0.16 12.64 -7.82
C LYS A 211 0.52 11.80 -6.73
N VAL A 212 1.18 12.46 -5.78
CA VAL A 212 1.99 11.84 -4.73
C VAL A 212 1.30 11.99 -3.38
N SER A 213 1.24 10.89 -2.63
CA SER A 213 0.88 10.93 -1.22
C SER A 213 2.17 11.13 -0.43
N GLU A 214 2.40 12.33 0.03
CA GLU A 214 3.63 12.71 0.70
C GLU A 214 3.72 12.15 2.13
N ILE A 215 4.93 12.06 2.67
CA ILE A 215 5.13 11.94 4.11
C ILE A 215 4.77 13.31 4.71
N PRO A 216 3.89 13.37 5.73
CA PRO A 216 3.47 14.63 6.30
C PRO A 216 4.66 15.39 6.91
N SER A 217 4.62 16.70 6.82
CA SER A 217 5.60 17.55 7.46
C SER A 217 5.49 17.45 8.99
N VAL A 218 6.55 17.75 9.71
CA VAL A 218 6.65 17.60 11.19
C VAL A 218 5.57 18.37 11.94
N ASN A 219 5.06 19.47 11.38
CA ASN A 219 3.96 20.24 12.01
C ASN A 219 2.66 19.45 12.11
N VAL A 220 2.40 18.52 11.19
CA VAL A 220 1.24 17.62 11.29
C VAL A 220 1.38 16.70 12.51
N CYS A 221 2.58 16.19 12.78
CA CYS A 221 2.87 15.42 13.99
C CYS A 221 2.61 16.27 15.25
N MET A 222 3.03 17.53 15.21
CA MET A 222 2.91 18.46 16.32
C MET A 222 1.47 18.88 16.62
N ASN A 223 0.50 18.65 15.73
CA ASN A 223 -0.92 18.88 16.04
C ASN A 223 -1.38 18.10 17.29
N CYS A 224 -0.84 16.87 17.47
CA CYS A 224 -1.12 16.02 18.62
C CYS A 224 0.03 16.02 19.63
N HIS A 225 1.29 15.93 19.14
CA HIS A 225 2.46 15.74 20.00
C HIS A 225 2.83 16.98 20.83
N LYS A 226 2.29 18.17 20.58
CA LYS A 226 2.40 19.28 21.55
C LYS A 226 1.89 18.91 22.96
N GLY A 227 0.84 18.07 23.01
CA GLY A 227 0.24 17.60 24.27
C GLY A 227 0.64 16.16 24.66
N ILE A 228 1.41 15.48 23.82
CA ILE A 228 1.80 14.07 24.02
C ILE A 228 3.32 13.99 24.01
N SER A 229 3.92 14.23 25.17
CA SER A 229 5.38 14.23 25.34
C SER A 229 5.96 12.89 25.77
N GLU A 230 5.11 11.99 26.27
CA GLU A 230 5.46 10.67 26.75
C GLU A 230 4.52 9.61 26.18
N TYR A 231 5.05 8.43 25.93
CA TYR A 231 4.25 7.31 25.50
C TYR A 231 3.51 6.65 26.67
N LYS A 232 2.18 6.73 26.67
CA LYS A 232 1.30 6.14 27.68
C LYS A 232 0.37 5.05 27.11
N GLY A 233 0.59 4.64 25.85
CA GLY A 233 -0.21 3.60 25.19
C GLY A 233 -0.07 2.23 25.86
N LYS A 234 -0.98 1.33 25.55
CA LYS A 234 -0.96 -0.05 26.06
C LYS A 234 -0.05 -0.97 25.26
N TYR A 235 0.00 -0.73 23.95
CA TYR A 235 0.78 -1.55 23.03
C TYR A 235 2.29 -1.26 23.18
N ILE A 236 3.06 -2.31 23.32
CA ILE A 236 4.54 -2.29 23.30
C ILE A 236 4.98 -3.46 22.43
N GLU A 237 5.78 -3.20 21.42
CA GLU A 237 6.40 -4.24 20.58
C GLU A 237 7.42 -5.03 21.43
N GLU A 238 7.56 -6.31 21.16
CA GLU A 238 8.52 -7.17 21.84
C GLU A 238 9.96 -6.61 21.71
N GLY A 239 10.65 -6.57 22.81
CA GLY A 239 12.02 -6.02 22.88
C GLY A 239 12.10 -4.49 22.99
N LYS A 240 10.97 -3.76 23.02
CA LYS A 240 10.94 -2.31 23.25
C LYS A 240 10.38 -1.94 24.63
N SER A 241 10.60 -0.69 25.03
CA SER A 241 10.08 -0.16 26.29
C SER A 241 9.30 1.14 26.08
N ARG A 242 8.61 1.62 27.10
CA ARG A 242 7.90 2.92 27.05
C ARG A 242 8.86 4.08 26.87
N GLU A 243 10.01 3.98 27.48
CA GLU A 243 11.09 4.97 27.41
C GLU A 243 11.63 5.08 25.98
N PHE A 244 11.72 3.94 25.26
CA PHE A 244 12.07 3.92 23.85
C PHE A 244 11.11 4.77 23.03
N TYR A 245 9.80 4.54 23.14
CA TYR A 245 8.80 5.34 22.39
C TYR A 245 8.79 6.80 22.80
N THR A 246 8.99 7.08 24.08
CA THR A 246 9.12 8.46 24.59
C THR A 246 10.33 9.15 23.96
N ALA A 247 11.47 8.46 23.85
CA ALA A 247 12.65 9.00 23.19
C ALA A 247 12.41 9.29 21.70
N GLU A 248 11.63 8.45 21.02
CA GLU A 248 11.25 8.70 19.61
C GLU A 248 10.34 9.93 19.47
N ILE A 249 9.43 10.18 20.41
CA ILE A 249 8.64 11.42 20.47
C ILE A 249 9.56 12.65 20.63
N LYS A 250 10.60 12.56 21.47
CA LYS A 250 11.53 13.69 21.65
C LYS A 250 12.32 14.03 20.38
N LYS A 251 12.58 13.06 19.51
CA LYS A 251 13.17 13.35 18.19
C LYS A 251 12.23 14.20 17.30
N ILE A 252 10.89 14.05 17.45
CA ILE A 252 9.93 14.92 16.77
C ILE A 252 10.08 16.35 17.26
N TYR A 253 10.25 16.55 18.57
CA TYR A 253 10.45 17.87 19.18
C TYR A 253 11.74 18.53 18.68
N GLU A 254 12.83 17.76 18.62
CA GLU A 254 14.09 18.25 18.05
C GLU A 254 13.91 18.68 16.58
N ALA A 255 13.24 17.85 15.78
CA ALA A 255 12.98 18.17 14.38
C ALA A 255 12.08 19.40 14.20
N ALA A 256 11.06 19.54 15.05
CA ALA A 256 10.13 20.67 15.00
C ALA A 256 10.71 21.95 15.62
N GLY A 257 11.81 21.86 16.37
CA GLY A 257 12.31 22.96 17.20
C GLY A 257 11.35 23.32 18.33
N TRP A 258 10.70 22.32 18.94
CA TRP A 258 9.75 22.51 20.03
C TRP A 258 10.42 22.40 21.39
N ASP A 259 10.28 23.43 22.20
CA ASP A 259 10.72 23.44 23.60
C ASP A 259 9.54 23.08 24.51
N GLU A 260 9.65 21.95 25.17
CA GLU A 260 8.60 21.44 26.04
C GLU A 260 8.47 22.27 27.34
N GLY A 261 9.55 22.83 27.83
CA GLY A 261 9.53 23.63 29.03
C GLY A 261 8.81 24.96 28.87
N SER A 262 9.06 25.65 27.77
CA SER A 262 8.37 26.90 27.42
C SER A 262 7.08 26.71 26.59
N GLN A 263 6.77 25.49 26.16
CA GLN A 263 5.63 25.18 25.28
C GLN A 263 5.60 26.05 24.02
N SER A 264 6.77 26.27 23.43
CA SER A 264 6.92 27.17 22.27
C SER A 264 7.93 26.67 21.26
N TYR A 265 7.83 27.19 20.03
CA TYR A 265 8.81 26.89 18.99
C TYR A 265 10.04 27.79 19.12
N THR A 266 11.21 27.20 19.12
CA THR A 266 12.49 27.91 19.16
C THR A 266 12.90 28.52 17.82
N GLY A 267 12.24 28.12 16.72
CA GLY A 267 12.63 28.46 15.36
C GLY A 267 13.81 27.65 14.80
N LYS A 268 14.45 26.82 15.62
CA LYS A 268 15.55 25.94 15.18
C LYS A 268 14.98 24.59 14.79
N THR A 269 14.69 24.41 13.50
CA THR A 269 14.14 23.17 12.97
C THR A 269 15.21 22.31 12.30
N LYS A 270 14.99 21.00 12.25
CA LYS A 270 15.84 20.03 11.58
C LYS A 270 14.97 19.13 10.70
N PRO A 271 15.29 18.92 9.41
CA PRO A 271 14.53 18.01 8.57
C PRO A 271 14.67 16.57 9.07
N ILE A 272 13.59 15.79 8.95
CA ILE A 272 13.62 14.35 9.18
C ILE A 272 13.93 13.69 7.84
N GLU A 273 15.06 13.04 7.73
CA GLU A 273 15.53 12.38 6.50
C GLU A 273 14.91 10.99 6.36
N TRP A 274 13.60 10.97 6.05
CA TRP A 274 12.86 9.73 5.87
C TRP A 274 13.40 8.89 4.71
N VAL A 275 13.59 7.60 4.95
CA VAL A 275 13.94 6.65 3.88
C VAL A 275 12.68 6.29 3.10
N ARG A 276 12.68 6.55 1.80
CA ARG A 276 11.57 6.26 0.91
C ARG A 276 11.40 4.75 0.73
N ILE A 277 10.20 4.23 1.04
CA ILE A 277 9.87 2.80 0.93
C ILE A 277 9.22 2.50 -0.42
N HIS A 278 8.13 3.19 -0.73
CA HIS A 278 7.40 3.02 -1.97
C HIS A 278 8.00 3.92 -3.05
N ASN A 279 8.70 3.29 -3.98
CA ASN A 279 9.36 3.98 -5.08
C ASN A 279 8.96 3.34 -6.41
N MET A 280 8.51 4.15 -7.37
CA MET A 280 8.34 3.75 -8.75
C MET A 280 9.37 4.48 -9.61
N PRO A 281 9.79 3.90 -10.75
CA PRO A 281 10.66 4.59 -11.70
C PRO A 281 10.06 5.93 -12.15
N ASP A 282 10.90 6.92 -12.40
CA ASP A 282 10.46 8.29 -12.71
C ASP A 282 9.63 8.38 -14.00
N PHE A 283 9.81 7.43 -14.92
CA PHE A 283 9.03 7.33 -16.15
C PHE A 283 7.63 6.73 -15.97
N VAL A 284 7.24 6.37 -14.72
CA VAL A 284 5.91 5.84 -14.43
C VAL A 284 5.03 6.91 -13.83
N TYR A 285 3.92 7.20 -14.51
CA TYR A 285 2.89 8.07 -13.99
C TYR A 285 1.91 7.29 -13.12
N PHE A 286 1.76 7.72 -11.87
CA PHE A 286 0.72 7.24 -10.97
C PHE A 286 0.09 8.43 -10.24
N ASN A 287 -1.25 8.45 -10.17
CA ASN A 287 -1.98 9.52 -9.51
C ASN A 287 -2.84 8.96 -8.37
N HIS A 288 -2.47 9.26 -7.13
CA HIS A 288 -3.23 8.84 -5.95
C HIS A 288 -4.68 9.33 -5.99
N ALA A 289 -4.93 10.59 -6.32
CA ALA A 289 -6.28 11.15 -6.31
C ALA A 289 -7.24 10.40 -7.22
N GLN A 290 -6.79 9.94 -8.39
CA GLN A 290 -7.62 9.13 -9.29
C GLN A 290 -8.00 7.78 -8.68
N HIS A 291 -7.11 7.18 -7.89
CA HIS A 291 -7.35 5.88 -7.25
C HIS A 291 -8.12 6.00 -5.94
N VAL A 292 -7.74 6.96 -5.07
CA VAL A 292 -8.31 7.05 -3.72
C VAL A 292 -9.57 7.92 -3.64
N VAL A 293 -9.91 8.66 -4.70
CA VAL A 293 -11.15 9.43 -4.79
C VAL A 293 -12.06 8.87 -5.87
N ALA A 294 -11.61 8.90 -7.14
CA ALA A 294 -12.47 8.45 -8.24
C ALA A 294 -12.67 6.92 -8.28
N GLY A 295 -11.65 6.16 -7.87
CA GLY A 295 -11.65 4.68 -7.87
C GLY A 295 -12.00 4.05 -6.52
N GLU A 296 -12.23 4.83 -5.46
CA GLU A 296 -12.30 4.32 -4.09
C GLU A 296 -13.25 3.13 -3.95
N GLN A 297 -14.53 3.31 -4.26
CA GLN A 297 -15.56 2.29 -4.04
C GLN A 297 -15.34 1.03 -4.88
N THR A 298 -14.88 1.19 -6.12
CA THR A 298 -14.61 0.06 -7.00
C THR A 298 -13.38 -0.73 -6.59
N ILE A 299 -12.34 -0.04 -6.11
CA ILE A 299 -11.12 -0.69 -5.61
C ILE A 299 -11.40 -1.43 -4.30
N ILE A 300 -12.12 -0.81 -3.35
CA ILE A 300 -12.55 -1.44 -2.10
C ILE A 300 -13.31 -2.73 -2.41
N LYS A 301 -14.29 -2.68 -3.31
CA LYS A 301 -15.07 -3.85 -3.72
C LYS A 301 -14.22 -4.92 -4.41
N ALA A 302 -13.36 -4.52 -5.36
CA ALA A 302 -12.53 -5.44 -6.14
C ALA A 302 -11.46 -6.14 -5.28
N LYS A 303 -10.87 -5.43 -4.33
CA LYS A 303 -9.80 -5.94 -3.46
C LYS A 303 -10.32 -6.44 -2.10
N LYS A 304 -11.63 -6.29 -1.82
CA LYS A 304 -12.29 -6.70 -0.57
C LYS A 304 -11.59 -6.13 0.67
N VAL A 305 -11.29 -4.85 0.65
CA VAL A 305 -10.67 -4.11 1.75
C VAL A 305 -11.66 -3.08 2.31
N ASP A 306 -11.49 -2.70 3.56
CA ASP A 306 -12.30 -1.68 4.25
C ASP A 306 -11.87 -0.26 3.92
N VAL A 307 -10.57 -0.07 3.61
CA VAL A 307 -9.97 1.22 3.26
C VAL A 307 -9.18 1.06 1.96
N VAL A 308 -9.40 1.96 1.01
CA VAL A 308 -8.78 1.91 -0.33
C VAL A 308 -7.25 1.84 -0.30
N CYS A 309 -6.61 2.48 0.68
CA CYS A 309 -5.15 2.49 0.86
C CYS A 309 -4.59 1.08 1.03
N LYS A 310 -5.32 0.21 1.73
CA LYS A 310 -4.92 -1.18 2.00
C LYS A 310 -4.84 -2.04 0.74
N ALA A 311 -5.59 -1.70 -0.30
CA ALA A 311 -5.55 -2.42 -1.57
C ALA A 311 -4.16 -2.44 -2.21
N CYS A 312 -3.38 -1.39 -1.98
CA CYS A 312 -2.03 -1.22 -2.54
C CYS A 312 -0.94 -1.36 -1.48
N HIS A 313 -1.13 -0.75 -0.32
CA HIS A 313 -0.12 -0.68 0.75
C HIS A 313 -0.20 -1.83 1.76
N GLY A 314 -1.22 -2.72 1.65
CA GLY A 314 -1.43 -3.80 2.62
C GLY A 314 -1.97 -3.30 3.95
N GLN A 315 -1.89 -4.14 4.98
CA GLN A 315 -2.43 -3.85 6.32
C GLN A 315 -1.49 -2.93 7.12
N VAL A 316 -1.31 -1.70 6.65
CA VAL A 316 -0.37 -0.74 7.24
C VAL A 316 -0.67 -0.48 8.72
N GLN A 317 -1.95 -0.50 9.12
CA GLN A 317 -2.37 -0.33 10.51
C GLN A 317 -1.93 -1.47 11.44
N GLU A 318 -1.35 -2.54 10.92
CA GLU A 318 -0.78 -3.64 11.70
C GLU A 318 0.76 -3.58 11.72
N MET A 319 1.34 -2.64 10.98
CA MET A 319 2.79 -2.55 10.80
C MET A 319 3.40 -1.61 11.85
N ASP A 320 4.30 -2.13 12.65
CA ASP A 320 5.16 -1.32 13.50
C ASP A 320 6.20 -0.59 12.68
N LYS A 321 6.76 -1.26 11.70
CA LYS A 321 7.67 -0.73 10.71
C LYS A 321 7.06 -0.96 9.32
N VAL A 322 6.83 0.09 8.55
CA VAL A 322 6.22 -0.03 7.23
C VAL A 322 7.13 -0.80 6.28
N GLN A 323 6.52 -1.72 5.56
CA GLN A 323 7.17 -2.47 4.49
C GLN A 323 6.42 -2.31 3.16
N MET A 324 7.12 -2.53 2.08
CA MET A 324 6.53 -2.59 0.74
C MET A 324 5.72 -3.89 0.57
N ALA A 325 4.40 -3.81 0.70
CA ALA A 325 3.53 -4.99 0.71
C ALA A 325 3.37 -5.64 -0.67
N ASN A 326 3.40 -4.85 -1.74
CA ASN A 326 3.20 -5.30 -3.11
C ASN A 326 4.41 -4.98 -4.00
N SER A 327 4.49 -5.65 -5.15
CA SER A 327 5.62 -5.46 -6.07
C SER A 327 5.55 -4.16 -6.88
N PHE A 328 4.36 -3.61 -7.08
CA PHE A 328 4.09 -2.43 -7.92
C PHE A 328 4.69 -2.54 -9.34
N THR A 329 4.80 -3.76 -9.85
CA THR A 329 5.24 -4.01 -11.23
C THR A 329 4.17 -3.61 -12.22
N MET A 330 4.56 -3.39 -13.50
CA MET A 330 3.60 -3.10 -14.58
C MET A 330 2.50 -4.17 -14.67
N GLY A 331 2.85 -5.46 -14.57
CA GLY A 331 1.89 -6.56 -14.57
C GLY A 331 0.87 -6.47 -13.44
N TRP A 332 1.32 -6.12 -12.23
CA TRP A 332 0.44 -5.96 -11.07
C TRP A 332 -0.60 -4.84 -11.28
N CYS A 333 -0.21 -3.72 -11.91
CA CYS A 333 -1.13 -2.63 -12.25
C CYS A 333 -2.10 -3.06 -13.36
N ILE A 334 -1.60 -3.72 -14.41
CA ILE A 334 -2.39 -4.20 -15.55
C ILE A 334 -3.45 -5.20 -15.10
N ASP A 335 -3.13 -6.14 -14.23
CA ASP A 335 -4.08 -7.15 -13.73
C ASP A 335 -5.24 -6.48 -12.97
N CYS A 336 -4.96 -5.44 -12.20
CA CYS A 336 -5.99 -4.66 -11.54
C CYS A 336 -6.88 -3.92 -12.56
N HIS A 337 -6.29 -3.23 -13.53
CA HIS A 337 -7.01 -2.44 -14.53
C HIS A 337 -7.87 -3.31 -15.48
N ARG A 338 -7.49 -4.55 -15.74
CA ARG A 338 -8.27 -5.50 -16.53
C ARG A 338 -9.52 -6.00 -15.82
N THR A 339 -9.48 -6.08 -14.51
CA THR A 339 -10.54 -6.71 -13.72
C THR A 339 -11.41 -5.74 -12.95
N THR A 340 -10.92 -4.53 -12.67
CA THR A 340 -11.65 -3.53 -11.87
C THR A 340 -12.62 -2.74 -12.75
N GLU A 341 -13.89 -2.72 -12.32
CA GLU A 341 -14.94 -1.95 -12.96
C GLU A 341 -14.77 -0.45 -12.64
N VAL A 342 -15.17 0.41 -13.57
CA VAL A 342 -15.20 1.86 -13.35
C VAL A 342 -16.49 2.24 -12.62
N ASP A 343 -16.41 3.04 -11.58
CA ASP A 343 -17.59 3.60 -10.94
C ASP A 343 -18.20 4.69 -11.83
N MET A 344 -19.34 4.37 -12.42
CA MET A 344 -20.09 5.27 -13.30
C MET A 344 -20.99 6.24 -12.54
N THR A 345 -21.10 6.07 -11.21
CA THR A 345 -22.02 6.87 -10.38
C THR A 345 -21.34 8.05 -9.70
N ASN A 346 -20.02 8.02 -9.55
CA ASN A 346 -19.30 9.12 -8.94
C ASN A 346 -19.27 10.37 -9.84
N GLY A 347 -19.26 11.56 -9.22
CA GLY A 347 -19.32 12.84 -9.93
C GLY A 347 -18.14 13.08 -10.90
N TYR A 348 -16.98 12.41 -10.68
CA TYR A 348 -15.81 12.54 -11.54
C TYR A 348 -15.99 11.81 -12.90
N ASN A 349 -16.75 10.72 -12.92
CA ASN A 349 -16.92 9.87 -14.11
C ASN A 349 -18.25 10.08 -14.83
N LYS A 350 -19.24 10.69 -14.17
CA LYS A 350 -20.65 10.65 -14.56
C LYS A 350 -20.95 11.18 -15.95
N GLU A 351 -20.36 12.28 -16.38
CA GLU A 351 -20.73 12.88 -17.67
C GLU A 351 -19.95 12.29 -18.86
N TYR A 352 -18.66 12.09 -18.67
CA TYR A 352 -17.78 11.63 -19.76
C TYR A 352 -17.92 10.15 -20.03
N TYR A 353 -17.83 9.35 -18.98
CA TYR A 353 -17.84 7.88 -19.15
C TYR A 353 -19.24 7.31 -19.40
N GLN A 354 -20.31 7.95 -18.99
CA GLN A 354 -21.66 7.50 -19.30
C GLN A 354 -21.91 7.53 -20.83
N LYS A 355 -21.49 8.60 -21.49
CA LYS A 355 -21.56 8.71 -22.96
C LYS A 355 -20.70 7.64 -23.66
N LEU A 356 -19.50 7.38 -23.12
CA LEU A 356 -18.62 6.35 -23.64
C LEU A 356 -19.20 4.94 -23.39
N HIS A 357 -19.75 4.70 -22.21
CA HIS A 357 -20.43 3.44 -21.86
C HIS A 357 -21.58 3.13 -22.81
N ASP A 358 -22.46 4.10 -23.05
CA ASP A 358 -23.60 3.96 -23.94
C ASP A 358 -23.15 3.67 -25.38
N LYS A 359 -22.06 4.28 -25.82
CA LYS A 359 -21.44 4.01 -27.11
C LYS A 359 -20.88 2.58 -27.20
N LEU A 360 -20.13 2.16 -26.19
CA LEU A 360 -19.55 0.80 -26.14
C LEU A 360 -20.61 -0.28 -26.01
N LYS A 361 -21.65 -0.04 -25.21
CA LYS A 361 -22.81 -0.94 -25.10
C LYS A 361 -23.53 -1.13 -26.43
N LYS A 362 -23.67 -0.08 -27.23
CA LYS A 362 -24.24 -0.14 -28.58
C LYS A 362 -23.32 -0.88 -29.55
N GLN A 363 -22.00 -0.73 -29.42
CA GLN A 363 -21.02 -1.28 -30.35
C GLN A 363 -20.76 -2.77 -30.12
N TYR A 364 -20.74 -3.23 -28.87
CA TYR A 364 -20.35 -4.60 -28.50
C TYR A 364 -21.52 -5.49 -28.05
N GLY A 365 -22.73 -4.95 -27.96
CA GLY A 365 -23.98 -5.68 -27.71
C GLY A 365 -23.95 -6.51 -26.41
N GLY A 366 -24.50 -6.00 -25.32
CA GLY A 366 -24.67 -6.75 -24.09
C GLY A 366 -24.35 -5.93 -22.82
N GLU A 367 -24.56 -6.54 -21.66
CA GLU A 367 -24.14 -6.01 -20.35
C GLU A 367 -22.64 -6.20 -20.15
N THR A 368 -21.84 -5.50 -20.93
CA THR A 368 -20.39 -5.50 -20.71
C THR A 368 -20.09 -4.61 -19.52
N LYS A 369 -19.55 -5.21 -18.48
CA LYS A 369 -18.96 -4.50 -17.35
C LYS A 369 -17.87 -3.58 -17.88
N MET A 370 -17.96 -2.30 -17.59
CA MET A 370 -16.96 -1.34 -18.03
C MET A 370 -15.77 -1.40 -17.09
N THR A 371 -14.71 -2.07 -17.52
CA THR A 371 -13.45 -2.10 -16.78
C THR A 371 -12.58 -0.89 -17.11
N VAL A 372 -11.55 -0.66 -16.30
CA VAL A 372 -10.55 0.40 -16.55
C VAL A 372 -9.85 0.18 -17.90
N ASP A 373 -9.60 -1.08 -18.30
CA ASP A 373 -9.09 -1.45 -19.62
C ASP A 373 -10.02 -0.97 -20.75
N ALA A 374 -11.33 -1.21 -20.62
CA ALA A 374 -12.32 -0.83 -21.63
C ALA A 374 -12.39 0.68 -21.92
N ILE A 375 -11.95 1.52 -20.98
CA ILE A 375 -11.85 2.98 -21.15
C ILE A 375 -10.46 3.47 -21.52
N GLY A 376 -9.58 2.56 -21.96
CA GLY A 376 -8.22 2.88 -22.40
C GLY A 376 -7.21 3.00 -21.26
N GLY A 377 -7.51 2.47 -20.05
CA GLY A 377 -6.61 2.52 -18.91
C GLY A 377 -5.36 1.65 -19.01
N LEU A 378 -5.21 0.88 -20.12
CA LEU A 378 -4.01 0.11 -20.45
C LEU A 378 -3.18 0.72 -21.59
N GLU A 379 -3.57 1.88 -22.11
CA GLU A 379 -2.77 2.58 -23.11
C GLU A 379 -1.42 2.99 -22.50
N CYS A 380 -0.32 2.72 -23.21
CA CYS A 380 1.04 2.98 -22.70
C CYS A 380 1.22 4.40 -22.16
N GLY A 381 0.72 5.41 -22.90
CA GLY A 381 0.80 6.82 -22.52
C GLY A 381 -0.04 7.24 -21.31
N LYS A 382 -0.84 6.33 -20.71
CA LYS A 382 -1.55 6.59 -19.45
C LYS A 382 -0.67 6.36 -18.22
N CYS A 383 0.34 5.51 -18.38
CA CYS A 383 1.25 5.12 -17.30
C CYS A 383 2.70 5.51 -17.56
N HIS A 384 3.05 5.83 -18.81
CA HIS A 384 4.41 6.22 -19.21
C HIS A 384 4.41 7.56 -19.95
N TYR A 385 5.39 8.44 -19.70
CA TYR A 385 5.63 9.68 -20.44
C TYR A 385 7.03 9.72 -21.03
#